data_6481ff9b8387916479b5de0e19a28bdd
#
_entry.id   6481ff9b8387916479b5de0e19a28bdd
#
_cell.length_a   1.000
_cell.length_b   1.000
_cell.length_c   1.000
_cell.angle_alpha   90.00
_cell.angle_beta   90.00
_cell.angle_gamma   90.00
#
_symmetry.space_group_name_H-M   'P 1'
#
loop_
_entity.id
_entity.type
_entity.pdbx_description
1 polymer ?
#
loop_
_entity_poly.entity_id
_entity_poly.type
_entity_poly.pdbx_seq_one_letter_code
_entity_poly.pdbx_strand_id
1 'polypeptide(L)'
;MDNELTVLRSSGMKFGEIARPVFYLSAILLAFSVFITLYLIPLSSKTLRGELNKVLRERAPMSIEPGVFFTSFKGFLILVNEKTDGAFRGIFISDSRNLESERVIVAQEGKLSLDKEMQPAFSLTDGTVHIVNRDSSTEINFAEYKFTIRLSGEILNRKKSEMTLPELYKKAVTEKTNGTGYFIEFHRRLSFPALIIALAFLAPALSLRAGKTGKTGGFIIGLLVFTIYYVALLYFENLVRAGKLPHLACWIPFAALTAVAVLLYRREK
;
A
#
# COMPACT_ATOMS: atom_id res chain seq x y z
N MET A 1 4.31 18.80 39.75
CA MET A 1 3.53 18.96 38.49
C MET A 1 2.22 18.19 38.51
N ASP A 2 1.89 17.51 39.56
CA ASP A 2 0.99 16.35 39.42
C ASP A 2 -0.43 16.56 39.93
N ASN A 3 -0.78 17.79 40.27
CA ASN A 3 -2.11 18.13 40.79
C ASN A 3 -2.75 19.34 40.10
N GLU A 4 -2.23 19.79 38.96
CA GLU A 4 -2.74 20.97 38.26
C GLU A 4 -4.23 20.80 37.89
N LEU A 5 -4.62 19.62 37.40
CA LEU A 5 -6.01 19.30 37.08
C LEU A 5 -6.89 19.24 38.35
N THR A 6 -6.34 18.75 39.46
CA THR A 6 -7.04 18.71 40.76
C THR A 6 -7.23 20.12 41.30
N VAL A 7 -6.23 20.99 41.16
CA VAL A 7 -6.30 22.42 41.55
C VAL A 7 -7.35 23.15 40.71
N LEU A 8 -7.39 22.94 39.40
CA LEU A 8 -8.41 23.54 38.51
C LEU A 8 -9.83 23.07 38.87
N ARG A 9 -10.01 21.80 39.24
CA ARG A 9 -11.31 21.30 39.75
C ARG A 9 -11.67 21.87 41.11
N SER A 10 -10.71 22.02 42.01
CA SER A 10 -10.98 22.64 43.33
C SER A 10 -11.30 24.10 43.26
N SER A 11 -10.85 24.81 42.21
CA SER A 11 -11.25 26.18 41.89
C SER A 11 -12.63 26.33 41.28
N GLY A 12 -13.40 25.22 41.14
CA GLY A 12 -14.78 25.23 40.63
C GLY A 12 -14.92 25.13 39.12
N MET A 13 -13.82 24.91 38.35
CA MET A 13 -13.92 24.74 36.90
C MET A 13 -14.59 23.40 36.55
N LYS A 14 -15.56 23.48 35.63
CA LYS A 14 -16.23 22.28 35.12
C LYS A 14 -15.28 21.44 34.24
N PHE A 15 -15.41 20.13 34.31
CA PHE A 15 -14.60 19.21 33.50
C PHE A 15 -14.64 19.54 32.00
N GLY A 16 -15.83 19.91 31.46
CA GLY A 16 -15.97 20.32 30.08
C GLY A 16 -15.16 21.57 29.70
N GLU A 17 -14.94 22.51 30.64
CA GLU A 17 -14.10 23.68 30.42
C GLU A 17 -12.63 23.34 30.36
N ILE A 18 -12.18 22.45 31.22
CA ILE A 18 -10.83 21.90 31.22
C ILE A 18 -10.55 21.09 29.93
N ALA A 19 -11.54 20.40 29.40
CA ALA A 19 -11.42 19.60 28.19
C ALA A 19 -11.49 20.42 26.87
N ARG A 20 -12.00 21.67 26.89
CA ARG A 20 -12.14 22.52 25.69
C ARG A 20 -10.88 22.64 24.84
N PRO A 21 -9.70 22.92 25.38
CA PRO A 21 -8.47 23.02 24.58
C PRO A 21 -8.15 21.72 23.82
N VAL A 22 -8.43 20.56 24.45
CA VAL A 22 -8.22 19.26 23.83
C VAL A 22 -9.15 19.08 22.63
N PHE A 23 -10.40 19.48 22.74
CA PHE A 23 -11.33 19.43 21.61
C PHE A 23 -10.93 20.34 20.46
N TYR A 24 -10.47 21.58 20.73
CA TYR A 24 -9.97 22.47 19.68
C TYR A 24 -8.75 21.89 18.97
N LEU A 25 -7.78 21.38 19.74
CA LEU A 25 -6.61 20.72 19.16
C LEU A 25 -7.01 19.49 18.37
N SER A 26 -7.90 18.68 18.89
CA SER A 26 -8.41 17.47 18.19
C SER A 26 -9.14 17.83 16.90
N ALA A 27 -9.89 18.93 16.84
CA ALA A 27 -10.54 19.39 15.62
C ALA A 27 -9.53 19.79 14.54
N ILE A 28 -8.46 20.50 14.93
CA ILE A 28 -7.36 20.86 14.01
C ILE A 28 -6.66 19.61 13.50
N LEU A 29 -6.32 18.68 14.39
CA LEU A 29 -5.67 17.41 14.03
C LEU A 29 -6.56 16.55 13.15
N LEU A 30 -7.87 16.52 13.39
CA LEU A 30 -8.85 15.84 12.56
C LEU A 30 -8.86 16.40 11.13
N ALA A 31 -8.98 17.73 11.00
CA ALA A 31 -8.97 18.38 9.69
C ALA A 31 -7.67 18.08 8.92
N PHE A 32 -6.52 18.15 9.61
CA PHE A 32 -5.21 17.84 9.04
C PHE A 32 -5.10 16.37 8.64
N SER A 33 -5.56 15.44 9.49
CA SER A 33 -5.56 14.00 9.20
C SER A 33 -6.46 13.66 8.01
N VAL A 34 -7.64 14.26 7.93
CA VAL A 34 -8.55 14.13 6.77
C VAL A 34 -7.86 14.63 5.50
N PHE A 35 -7.23 15.81 5.53
CA PHE A 35 -6.48 16.35 4.39
C PHE A 35 -5.37 15.41 3.92
N ILE A 36 -4.55 14.89 4.86
CA ILE A 36 -3.50 13.94 4.53
C ILE A 36 -4.09 12.69 3.88
N THR A 37 -5.09 12.10 4.52
CA THR A 37 -5.60 10.77 4.12
C THR A 37 -6.36 10.82 2.80
N LEU A 38 -7.12 11.89 2.55
CA LEU A 38 -7.97 12.00 1.37
C LEU A 38 -7.26 12.63 0.18
N TYR A 39 -6.30 13.50 0.42
CA TYR A 39 -5.68 14.29 -0.64
C TYR A 39 -4.18 13.98 -0.81
N LEU A 40 -3.42 14.07 0.28
CA LEU A 40 -1.95 13.97 0.20
C LEU A 40 -1.49 12.54 -0.13
N ILE A 41 -2.09 11.51 0.47
CA ILE A 41 -1.73 10.11 0.21
C ILE A 41 -1.97 9.73 -1.25
N PRO A 42 -3.13 9.95 -1.88
CA PRO A 42 -3.33 9.65 -3.30
C PRO A 42 -2.38 10.41 -4.21
N LEU A 43 -2.17 11.71 -3.95
CA LEU A 43 -1.29 12.54 -4.74
C LEU A 43 0.16 12.06 -4.66
N SER A 44 0.71 11.90 -3.46
CA SER A 44 2.09 11.44 -3.25
C SER A 44 2.33 10.05 -3.81
N SER A 45 1.38 9.12 -3.63
CA SER A 45 1.49 7.76 -4.17
C SER A 45 1.51 7.76 -5.69
N LYS A 46 0.69 8.61 -6.33
CA LYS A 46 0.66 8.77 -7.79
C LYS A 46 1.96 9.38 -8.33
N THR A 47 2.49 10.41 -7.68
CA THR A 47 3.75 11.07 -8.05
C THR A 47 4.93 10.10 -7.91
N LEU A 48 5.05 9.44 -6.76
CA LEU A 48 6.09 8.44 -6.50
C LEU A 48 6.11 7.35 -7.56
N ARG A 49 4.93 6.86 -7.95
CA ARG A 49 4.82 5.88 -9.02
C ARG A 49 5.27 6.44 -10.37
N GLY A 50 4.93 7.69 -10.69
CA GLY A 50 5.38 8.35 -11.91
C GLY A 50 6.91 8.38 -11.99
N GLU A 51 7.56 8.78 -10.90
CA GLU A 51 9.03 8.81 -10.82
C GLU A 51 9.65 7.42 -10.87
N LEU A 52 9.09 6.45 -10.14
CA LEU A 52 9.58 5.06 -10.21
C LEU A 52 9.48 4.48 -11.62
N ASN A 53 8.36 4.73 -12.32
CA ASN A 53 8.20 4.29 -13.70
C ASN A 53 9.21 4.95 -14.63
N LYS A 54 9.51 6.25 -14.43
CA LYS A 54 10.52 6.97 -15.21
C LYS A 54 11.92 6.37 -15.00
N VAL A 55 12.32 6.16 -13.74
CA VAL A 55 13.61 5.54 -13.40
C VAL A 55 13.72 4.13 -14.00
N LEU A 56 12.66 3.32 -13.89
CA LEU A 56 12.65 1.99 -14.48
C LEU A 56 12.81 2.03 -16.01
N ARG A 57 12.18 3.00 -16.68
CA ARG A 57 12.32 3.17 -18.13
C ARG A 57 13.74 3.53 -18.55
N GLU A 58 14.33 4.48 -17.86
CA GLU A 58 15.65 5.00 -18.20
C GLU A 58 16.77 4.00 -17.90
N ARG A 59 16.60 3.19 -16.84
CA ARG A 59 17.67 2.31 -16.37
C ARG A 59 17.53 0.84 -16.76
N ALA A 60 16.34 0.34 -17.10
CA ALA A 60 16.18 -1.06 -17.48
C ALA A 60 17.06 -1.49 -18.65
N PRO A 61 17.20 -0.71 -19.74
CA PRO A 61 18.11 -1.06 -20.84
C PRO A 61 19.58 -0.99 -20.46
N MET A 62 19.94 -0.16 -19.47
CA MET A 62 21.34 0.01 -19.03
C MET A 62 21.81 -1.10 -18.09
N SER A 63 20.90 -1.81 -17.47
CA SER A 63 21.20 -2.81 -16.43
C SER A 63 21.63 -4.18 -16.99
N ILE A 64 21.51 -4.40 -18.29
CA ILE A 64 21.96 -5.63 -18.95
C ILE A 64 23.42 -5.47 -19.33
N GLU A 65 24.28 -6.21 -18.63
CA GLU A 65 25.73 -6.26 -18.89
C GLU A 65 26.07 -7.46 -19.76
N PRO A 66 26.95 -7.28 -20.77
CA PRO A 66 27.39 -8.38 -21.62
C PRO A 66 28.10 -9.48 -20.80
N GLY A 67 27.82 -10.75 -21.12
CA GLY A 67 28.43 -11.90 -20.48
C GLY A 67 27.92 -12.24 -19.09
N VAL A 68 26.94 -11.49 -18.57
CA VAL A 68 26.36 -11.69 -17.23
C VAL A 68 24.88 -12.11 -17.34
N PHE A 69 24.50 -13.11 -16.57
CA PHE A 69 23.09 -13.51 -16.48
C PHE A 69 22.27 -12.45 -15.74
N PHE A 70 21.31 -11.89 -16.41
CA PHE A 70 20.37 -10.93 -15.85
C PHE A 70 19.10 -11.64 -15.40
N THR A 71 18.84 -11.63 -14.08
CA THR A 71 17.72 -12.34 -13.43
C THR A 71 16.72 -11.41 -12.74
N SER A 72 16.83 -10.08 -12.94
CA SER A 72 15.98 -9.10 -12.26
C SER A 72 14.50 -9.19 -12.65
N PHE A 73 14.17 -9.83 -13.75
CA PHE A 73 12.77 -10.12 -14.11
C PHE A 73 12.41 -11.53 -13.64
N LYS A 74 11.50 -11.62 -12.66
CA LYS A 74 11.08 -12.89 -12.07
C LYS A 74 10.63 -13.90 -13.13
N GLY A 75 11.27 -15.05 -13.15
CA GLY A 75 10.99 -16.14 -14.10
C GLY A 75 11.64 -15.96 -15.47
N PHE A 76 12.54 -14.98 -15.61
CA PHE A 76 13.35 -14.79 -16.81
C PHE A 76 14.84 -14.86 -16.48
N LEU A 77 15.58 -15.54 -17.36
CA LEU A 77 17.03 -15.54 -17.39
C LEU A 77 17.45 -14.96 -18.74
N ILE A 78 18.16 -13.84 -18.72
CA ILE A 78 18.60 -13.16 -19.95
C ILE A 78 20.12 -13.12 -19.95
N LEU A 79 20.72 -13.51 -21.05
CA LEU A 79 22.15 -13.38 -21.31
C LEU A 79 22.32 -12.67 -22.65
N VAL A 80 23.28 -11.75 -22.70
CA VAL A 80 23.65 -11.02 -23.90
C VAL A 80 25.17 -11.10 -24.05
N ASN A 81 25.67 -11.42 -25.24
CA ASN A 81 27.11 -11.53 -25.46
C ASN A 81 27.76 -10.15 -25.64
N GLU A 82 27.13 -9.29 -26.40
CA GLU A 82 27.66 -7.96 -26.72
C GLU A 82 26.58 -6.89 -26.66
N LYS A 83 27.00 -5.66 -26.34
CA LYS A 83 26.13 -4.47 -26.31
C LYS A 83 26.82 -3.32 -27.03
N THR A 84 26.21 -2.82 -28.09
CA THR A 84 26.74 -1.71 -28.88
C THR A 84 25.60 -0.74 -29.20
N ASP A 85 25.74 0.53 -28.80
CA ASP A 85 24.79 1.62 -29.08
C ASP A 85 23.31 1.30 -28.79
N GLY A 86 23.07 0.55 -27.69
CA GLY A 86 21.71 0.18 -27.29
C GLY A 86 21.11 -1.03 -28.03
N ALA A 87 21.87 -1.63 -28.95
CA ALA A 87 21.56 -2.93 -29.54
C ALA A 87 22.34 -4.04 -28.81
N PHE A 88 21.77 -5.21 -28.77
CA PHE A 88 22.34 -6.41 -28.17
C PHE A 88 22.61 -7.44 -29.25
N ARG A 89 23.71 -8.17 -29.10
CA ARG A 89 24.08 -9.31 -29.96
C ARG A 89 24.26 -10.58 -29.15
N GLY A 90 23.91 -11.73 -29.76
CA GLY A 90 23.99 -13.00 -29.11
C GLY A 90 23.09 -13.07 -27.88
N ILE A 91 21.81 -12.97 -28.10
CA ILE A 91 20.80 -12.88 -27.05
C ILE A 91 20.26 -14.27 -26.73
N PHE A 92 20.25 -14.63 -25.46
CA PHE A 92 19.61 -15.80 -24.92
C PHE A 92 18.59 -15.39 -23.86
N ILE A 93 17.34 -15.84 -24.00
CA ILE A 93 16.26 -15.57 -23.04
C ILE A 93 15.60 -16.89 -22.69
N SER A 94 15.61 -17.29 -21.41
CA SER A 94 14.80 -18.39 -20.89
C SER A 94 13.60 -17.81 -20.11
N ASP A 95 12.39 -18.27 -20.44
CA ASP A 95 11.14 -17.95 -19.76
C ASP A 95 10.60 -19.21 -19.07
N SER A 96 10.82 -19.30 -17.76
CA SER A 96 10.39 -20.40 -16.89
C SER A 96 9.17 -20.07 -16.02
N ARG A 97 8.35 -19.09 -16.41
CA ARG A 97 7.14 -18.69 -15.64
C ARG A 97 6.04 -19.75 -15.69
N ASN A 98 5.99 -20.53 -16.76
CA ASN A 98 5.05 -21.63 -16.87
C ASN A 98 5.77 -22.95 -16.57
N LEU A 99 5.39 -23.63 -15.49
CA LEU A 99 5.97 -24.90 -15.07
C LEU A 99 5.71 -26.06 -16.04
N GLU A 100 4.75 -25.91 -16.95
CA GLU A 100 4.39 -26.93 -17.92
C GLU A 100 5.06 -26.72 -19.30
N SER A 101 5.54 -25.50 -19.58
CA SER A 101 6.23 -25.20 -20.82
C SER A 101 7.33 -24.16 -20.60
N GLU A 102 8.56 -24.59 -20.77
CA GLU A 102 9.71 -23.70 -20.79
C GLU A 102 9.93 -23.17 -22.21
N ARG A 103 10.25 -21.85 -22.31
CA ARG A 103 10.58 -21.23 -23.60
C ARG A 103 11.98 -20.70 -23.57
N VAL A 104 12.76 -21.09 -24.53
CA VAL A 104 14.11 -20.60 -24.76
C VAL A 104 14.12 -19.87 -26.10
N ILE A 105 14.56 -18.62 -26.08
CA ILE A 105 14.66 -17.76 -27.25
C ILE A 105 16.13 -17.45 -27.46
N VAL A 106 16.63 -17.71 -28.65
CA VAL A 106 17.98 -17.36 -29.07
C VAL A 106 17.89 -16.46 -30.29
N ALA A 107 18.57 -15.32 -30.27
CA ALA A 107 18.56 -14.38 -31.40
C ALA A 107 19.95 -13.80 -31.64
N GLN A 108 20.23 -13.48 -32.91
CA GLN A 108 21.53 -12.90 -33.28
C GLN A 108 21.60 -11.43 -32.84
N GLU A 109 20.55 -10.66 -33.09
CA GLU A 109 20.47 -9.27 -32.71
C GLU A 109 19.14 -8.94 -32.05
N GLY A 110 19.11 -7.86 -31.26
CA GLY A 110 17.88 -7.34 -30.68
C GLY A 110 18.06 -6.00 -30.01
N LYS A 111 16.92 -5.35 -29.78
CA LYS A 111 16.85 -4.07 -29.06
C LYS A 111 15.85 -4.20 -27.93
N LEU A 112 16.20 -3.65 -26.77
CA LEU A 112 15.27 -3.51 -25.66
C LEU A 112 14.61 -2.13 -25.76
N SER A 113 13.31 -2.12 -25.86
CA SER A 113 12.48 -0.91 -25.88
C SER A 113 11.35 -1.03 -24.87
N LEU A 114 10.62 0.04 -24.66
CA LEU A 114 9.37 -0.01 -23.89
C LEU A 114 8.20 0.04 -24.88
N ASP A 115 7.27 -0.84 -24.62
CA ASP A 115 6.02 -0.90 -25.38
C ASP A 115 5.06 0.25 -24.94
N LYS A 116 3.91 0.39 -25.61
CA LYS A 116 2.89 1.42 -25.31
C LYS A 116 2.36 1.32 -23.87
N GLU A 117 2.39 0.13 -23.28
CA GLU A 117 1.99 -0.14 -21.89
C GLU A 117 3.16 -0.04 -20.90
N MET A 118 4.31 0.46 -21.35
CA MET A 118 5.55 0.60 -20.56
C MET A 118 6.14 -0.72 -20.07
N GLN A 119 5.90 -1.80 -20.79
CA GLN A 119 6.52 -3.07 -20.53
C GLN A 119 7.84 -3.18 -21.30
N PRO A 120 8.90 -3.75 -20.70
CA PRO A 120 10.11 -4.06 -21.45
C PRO A 120 9.79 -5.03 -22.59
N ALA A 121 10.14 -4.65 -23.80
CA ALA A 121 9.95 -5.43 -25.01
C ALA A 121 11.25 -5.58 -25.74
N PHE A 122 11.65 -6.82 -25.98
CA PHE A 122 12.72 -7.13 -26.91
C PHE A 122 12.16 -7.24 -28.33
N SER A 123 12.74 -6.48 -29.23
CA SER A 123 12.61 -6.69 -30.68
C SER A 123 13.81 -7.48 -31.14
N LEU A 124 13.63 -8.75 -31.43
CA LEU A 124 14.65 -9.72 -31.76
C LEU A 124 14.66 -9.95 -33.26
N THR A 125 15.86 -10.12 -33.84
CA THR A 125 16.07 -10.36 -35.26
C THR A 125 16.91 -11.61 -35.43
N ASP A 126 16.57 -12.42 -36.42
CA ASP A 126 17.26 -13.66 -36.82
C ASP A 126 17.50 -14.60 -35.64
N GLY A 127 16.46 -15.41 -35.33
CA GLY A 127 16.55 -16.28 -34.17
C GLY A 127 15.59 -17.46 -34.21
N THR A 128 15.63 -18.19 -33.10
CA THR A 128 14.83 -19.40 -32.88
C THR A 128 14.16 -19.37 -31.53
N VAL A 129 12.91 -19.80 -31.47
CA VAL A 129 12.18 -20.06 -30.23
C VAL A 129 12.05 -21.57 -30.05
N HIS A 130 12.59 -22.11 -28.97
CA HIS A 130 12.37 -23.47 -28.54
C HIS A 130 11.33 -23.48 -27.42
N ILE A 131 10.25 -24.23 -27.63
CA ILE A 131 9.20 -24.43 -26.64
C ILE A 131 9.24 -25.90 -26.23
N VAL A 132 9.61 -26.17 -24.99
CA VAL A 132 9.70 -27.51 -24.43
C VAL A 132 8.50 -27.73 -23.52
N ASN A 133 7.60 -28.64 -23.92
CA ASN A 133 6.50 -29.15 -23.11
C ASN A 133 6.88 -30.55 -22.61
N ARG A 134 6.08 -31.11 -21.67
CA ARG A 134 6.35 -32.45 -21.12
C ARG A 134 6.47 -33.55 -22.17
N ASP A 135 5.65 -33.48 -23.24
CA ASP A 135 5.53 -34.54 -24.25
C ASP A 135 5.90 -34.10 -25.67
N SER A 136 6.30 -32.84 -25.85
CA SER A 136 6.60 -32.27 -27.16
C SER A 136 7.62 -31.16 -27.10
N SER A 137 8.45 -31.05 -28.12
CA SER A 137 9.34 -29.91 -28.34
C SER A 137 9.00 -29.28 -29.68
N THR A 138 8.86 -27.98 -29.69
CA THR A 138 8.56 -27.20 -30.91
C THR A 138 9.65 -26.17 -31.10
N GLU A 139 10.20 -26.11 -32.31
CA GLU A 139 11.21 -25.15 -32.74
C GLU A 139 10.60 -24.25 -33.82
N ILE A 140 10.72 -22.92 -33.62
CA ILE A 140 10.18 -21.91 -34.53
C ILE A 140 11.29 -20.94 -34.88
N ASN A 141 11.70 -20.91 -36.15
CA ASN A 141 12.66 -19.93 -36.66
C ASN A 141 11.92 -18.65 -37.06
N PHE A 142 12.48 -17.50 -36.72
CA PHE A 142 11.90 -16.20 -37.04
C PHE A 142 12.94 -15.23 -37.60
N ALA A 143 12.51 -14.38 -38.53
CA ALA A 143 13.29 -13.23 -38.98
C ALA A 143 13.13 -12.04 -38.03
N GLU A 144 11.90 -11.80 -37.55
CA GLU A 144 11.62 -10.81 -36.52
C GLU A 144 10.68 -11.39 -35.47
N TYR A 145 10.98 -11.15 -34.18
CA TYR A 145 10.16 -11.60 -33.07
C TYR A 145 10.12 -10.51 -31.99
N LYS A 146 8.91 -10.07 -31.64
CA LYS A 146 8.71 -9.12 -30.56
C LYS A 146 8.27 -9.87 -29.29
N PHE A 147 9.13 -9.84 -28.30
CA PHE A 147 8.93 -10.48 -27.02
C PHE A 147 8.76 -9.45 -25.92
N THR A 148 7.59 -9.39 -25.30
CA THR A 148 7.30 -8.45 -24.21
C THR A 148 7.39 -9.14 -22.86
N ILE A 149 8.23 -8.62 -21.98
CA ILE A 149 8.34 -9.09 -20.60
C ILE A 149 7.24 -8.40 -19.79
N ARG A 150 6.15 -9.12 -19.56
CA ARG A 150 5.10 -8.63 -18.67
C ARG A 150 5.64 -8.60 -17.25
N LEU A 151 6.03 -7.43 -16.78
CA LEU A 151 6.36 -7.22 -15.38
C LEU A 151 5.09 -7.50 -14.57
N SER A 152 5.21 -8.42 -13.60
CA SER A 152 4.07 -8.81 -12.74
C SER A 152 3.33 -7.58 -12.27
N GLY A 153 2.00 -7.58 -12.45
CA GLY A 153 1.13 -6.40 -12.34
C GLY A 153 1.17 -5.60 -11.03
N GLU A 154 1.98 -6.01 -10.05
CA GLU A 154 2.14 -5.26 -8.80
C GLU A 154 2.85 -3.92 -8.97
N ILE A 155 3.81 -3.80 -9.91
CA ILE A 155 4.57 -2.55 -10.12
C ILE A 155 3.79 -1.59 -11.02
N LEU A 156 3.05 -2.12 -12.02
CA LEU A 156 2.36 -1.32 -13.03
C LEU A 156 0.88 -1.08 -12.75
N ASN A 157 0.24 -1.95 -11.97
CA ASN A 157 -1.16 -1.76 -11.58
C ASN A 157 -1.30 -0.62 -10.57
N ARG A 158 -2.23 0.26 -10.83
CA ARG A 158 -2.58 1.36 -9.94
C ARG A 158 -2.94 0.82 -8.55
N LYS A 159 -2.09 1.14 -7.56
CA LYS A 159 -2.32 0.70 -6.17
C LYS A 159 -3.58 1.35 -5.60
N LYS A 160 -4.24 0.67 -4.69
CA LYS A 160 -5.42 1.20 -3.99
C LYS A 160 -5.12 2.53 -3.30
N SER A 161 -3.88 2.72 -2.81
CA SER A 161 -3.41 3.97 -2.20
C SER A 161 -3.44 5.20 -3.12
N GLU A 162 -3.36 5.00 -4.44
CA GLU A 162 -3.35 6.08 -5.43
C GLU A 162 -4.76 6.53 -5.85
N MET A 163 -5.77 5.78 -5.47
CA MET A 163 -7.15 6.05 -5.84
C MET A 163 -7.78 7.05 -4.88
N THR A 164 -8.62 7.93 -5.41
CA THR A 164 -9.47 8.80 -4.60
C THR A 164 -10.62 8.01 -3.96
N LEU A 165 -11.28 8.58 -2.94
CA LEU A 165 -12.42 7.89 -2.30
C LEU A 165 -13.54 7.51 -3.28
N PRO A 166 -13.98 8.39 -4.21
CA PRO A 166 -15.00 8.03 -5.19
C PRO A 166 -14.57 6.89 -6.12
N GLU A 167 -13.28 6.87 -6.52
CA GLU A 167 -12.73 5.81 -7.35
C GLU A 167 -12.67 4.48 -6.61
N LEU A 168 -12.27 4.49 -5.32
CA LEU A 168 -12.26 3.30 -4.47
C LEU A 168 -13.67 2.72 -4.33
N TYR A 169 -14.65 3.56 -4.05
CA TYR A 169 -16.04 3.13 -3.92
C TYR A 169 -16.58 2.55 -5.24
N LYS A 170 -16.36 3.24 -6.38
CA LYS A 170 -16.77 2.77 -7.70
C LYS A 170 -16.17 1.41 -8.03
N LYS A 171 -14.87 1.23 -7.80
CA LYS A 171 -14.20 -0.06 -8.03
C LYS A 171 -14.66 -1.14 -7.06
N ALA A 172 -14.89 -0.80 -5.79
CA ALA A 172 -15.39 -1.74 -4.80
C ALA A 172 -16.75 -2.34 -5.19
N VAL A 173 -17.62 -1.54 -5.81
CA VAL A 173 -18.94 -1.99 -6.30
C VAL A 173 -18.83 -2.75 -7.63
N THR A 174 -17.92 -2.34 -8.52
CA THR A 174 -17.84 -2.89 -9.89
C THR A 174 -17.08 -4.22 -9.93
N GLU A 175 -16.02 -4.38 -9.13
CA GLU A 175 -15.18 -5.58 -9.12
C GLU A 175 -15.68 -6.62 -8.10
N LYS A 176 -16.48 -7.60 -8.56
CA LYS A 176 -17.04 -8.65 -7.71
C LYS A 176 -15.99 -9.49 -6.98
N THR A 177 -14.84 -9.76 -7.60
CA THR A 177 -13.80 -10.66 -7.03
C THR A 177 -12.87 -9.95 -6.05
N ASN A 178 -12.51 -8.69 -6.31
CA ASN A 178 -11.55 -7.91 -5.51
C ASN A 178 -12.18 -6.72 -4.78
N GLY A 179 -13.50 -6.55 -4.87
CA GLY A 179 -14.25 -5.43 -4.31
C GLY A 179 -14.03 -5.22 -2.81
N THR A 180 -13.97 -6.31 -2.05
CA THR A 180 -13.72 -6.28 -0.60
C THR A 180 -12.44 -5.53 -0.22
N GLY A 181 -11.37 -5.69 -0.99
CA GLY A 181 -10.12 -5.00 -0.71
C GLY A 181 -10.17 -3.49 -0.95
N TYR A 182 -11.02 -3.02 -1.87
CA TYR A 182 -11.26 -1.58 -2.09
C TYR A 182 -12.15 -0.99 -1.00
N PHE A 183 -13.17 -1.75 -0.53
CA PHE A 183 -13.97 -1.35 0.62
C PHE A 183 -13.14 -1.22 1.90
N ILE A 184 -12.23 -2.16 2.19
CA ILE A 184 -11.34 -2.08 3.35
C ILE A 184 -10.51 -0.80 3.28
N GLU A 185 -9.88 -0.50 2.14
CA GLU A 185 -9.09 0.73 1.97
C GLU A 185 -9.95 1.99 2.11
N PHE A 186 -11.17 1.99 1.56
CA PHE A 186 -12.12 3.07 1.69
C PHE A 186 -12.45 3.35 3.17
N HIS A 187 -12.83 2.32 3.92
CA HIS A 187 -13.18 2.45 5.34
C HIS A 187 -11.97 2.82 6.19
N ARG A 188 -10.79 2.27 5.90
CA ARG A 188 -9.54 2.61 6.60
C ARG A 188 -9.24 4.11 6.51
N ARG A 189 -9.38 4.72 5.34
CA ARG A 189 -9.12 6.16 5.15
C ARG A 189 -10.07 7.07 5.92
N LEU A 190 -11.23 6.58 6.28
CA LEU A 190 -12.19 7.31 7.09
C LEU A 190 -12.04 7.00 8.58
N SER A 191 -11.77 5.76 8.94
CA SER A 191 -11.66 5.31 10.34
C SER A 191 -10.43 5.86 11.05
N PHE A 192 -9.30 6.06 10.35
CA PHE A 192 -8.10 6.65 10.94
C PHE A 192 -8.31 8.10 11.41
N PRO A 193 -8.80 9.03 10.58
CA PRO A 193 -9.16 10.35 11.09
C PRO A 193 -10.22 10.31 12.18
N ALA A 194 -11.24 9.45 12.03
CA ALA A 194 -12.30 9.33 13.02
C ALA A 194 -11.79 8.92 14.41
N LEU A 195 -10.70 8.15 14.48
CA LEU A 195 -10.05 7.79 15.75
C LEU A 195 -9.73 9.02 16.61
N ILE A 196 -9.37 10.16 16.01
CA ILE A 196 -9.06 11.40 16.72
C ILE A 196 -10.28 11.87 17.53
N ILE A 197 -11.50 11.65 17.04
CA ILE A 197 -12.74 11.97 17.73
C ILE A 197 -12.85 11.12 19.02
N ALA A 198 -12.64 9.82 18.91
CA ALA A 198 -12.68 8.93 20.08
C ALA A 198 -11.61 9.32 21.12
N LEU A 199 -10.41 9.65 20.66
CA LEU A 199 -9.31 10.09 21.54
C LEU A 199 -9.58 11.45 22.18
N ALA A 200 -10.28 12.36 21.51
CA ALA A 200 -10.66 13.66 22.06
C ALA A 200 -11.54 13.52 23.33
N PHE A 201 -12.42 12.51 23.37
CA PHE A 201 -13.21 12.21 24.57
C PHE A 201 -12.41 11.39 25.59
N LEU A 202 -11.56 10.49 25.13
CA LEU A 202 -10.84 9.57 25.99
C LEU A 202 -9.68 10.24 26.76
N ALA A 203 -8.90 11.09 26.08
CA ALA A 203 -7.69 11.70 26.65
C ALA A 203 -7.96 12.52 27.92
N PRO A 204 -8.96 13.45 27.97
CA PRO A 204 -9.26 14.17 29.20
C PRO A 204 -9.68 13.26 30.35
N ALA A 205 -10.50 12.22 30.05
CA ALA A 205 -10.99 11.29 31.07
C ALA A 205 -9.86 10.41 31.64
N LEU A 206 -8.93 9.99 30.80
CA LEU A 206 -7.77 9.21 31.23
C LEU A 206 -6.76 10.06 32.01
N SER A 207 -6.57 11.33 31.63
CA SER A 207 -5.60 12.21 32.30
C SER A 207 -5.96 12.46 33.77
N LEU A 208 -7.24 12.51 34.10
CA LEU A 208 -7.69 12.64 35.50
C LEU A 208 -7.38 11.39 36.33
N ARG A 209 -7.50 10.20 35.72
CA ARG A 209 -7.24 8.91 36.39
C ARG A 209 -5.75 8.59 36.50
N ALA A 210 -4.98 9.03 35.51
CA ALA A 210 -3.54 8.82 35.44
C ALA A 210 -2.73 9.79 36.31
N GLY A 211 -3.33 10.66 37.08
CA GLY A 211 -2.72 11.77 37.83
C GLY A 211 -1.52 11.47 38.72
N LYS A 212 -1.26 10.19 39.01
CA LYS A 212 -0.06 9.75 39.78
C LYS A 212 1.12 9.30 38.91
N THR A 213 0.92 9.13 37.61
CA THR A 213 1.94 8.52 36.71
C THR A 213 2.74 9.55 35.91
N GLY A 214 2.47 10.83 36.06
CA GLY A 214 3.19 11.92 35.40
C GLY A 214 3.01 11.93 33.86
N LYS A 215 3.78 12.76 33.16
CA LYS A 215 3.71 12.92 31.69
C LYS A 215 4.00 11.63 30.93
N THR A 216 4.95 10.82 31.43
CA THR A 216 5.37 9.55 30.81
C THR A 216 4.26 8.50 30.88
N GLY A 217 3.51 8.45 31.99
CA GLY A 217 2.40 7.51 32.14
C GLY A 217 1.26 7.79 31.16
N GLY A 218 0.91 9.05 30.95
CA GLY A 218 -0.10 9.45 29.96
C GLY A 218 0.28 9.04 28.52
N PHE A 219 1.55 9.21 28.16
CA PHE A 219 2.07 8.76 26.87
C PHE A 219 1.98 7.24 26.69
N ILE A 220 2.39 6.47 27.68
CA ILE A 220 2.34 5.01 27.66
C ILE A 220 0.89 4.52 27.51
N ILE A 221 -0.04 5.09 28.27
CA ILE A 221 -1.46 4.75 28.18
C ILE A 221 -2.00 5.08 26.78
N GLY A 222 -1.67 6.24 26.23
CA GLY A 222 -2.08 6.63 24.87
C GLY A 222 -1.55 5.67 23.81
N LEU A 223 -0.29 5.29 23.91
CA LEU A 223 0.34 4.31 22.99
C LEU A 223 -0.32 2.94 23.10
N LEU A 224 -0.64 2.50 24.32
CA LEU A 224 -1.31 1.22 24.54
C LEU A 224 -2.72 1.20 23.94
N VAL A 225 -3.50 2.27 24.17
CA VAL A 225 -4.83 2.42 23.56
C VAL A 225 -4.74 2.39 22.04
N PHE A 226 -3.79 3.13 21.46
CA PHE A 226 -3.57 3.13 20.01
C PHE A 226 -3.21 1.73 19.50
N THR A 227 -2.31 1.03 20.19
CA THR A 227 -1.88 -0.33 19.81
C THR A 227 -3.04 -1.31 19.85
N ILE A 228 -3.85 -1.31 20.92
CA ILE A 228 -5.03 -2.17 21.03
C ILE A 228 -6.02 -1.87 19.91
N TYR A 229 -6.29 -0.59 19.64
CA TYR A 229 -7.16 -0.19 18.55
C TYR A 229 -6.66 -0.68 17.19
N TYR A 230 -5.35 -0.50 16.93
CA TYR A 230 -4.74 -0.89 15.65
C TYR A 230 -4.77 -2.41 15.44
N VAL A 231 -4.45 -3.19 16.47
CA VAL A 231 -4.54 -4.66 16.43
C VAL A 231 -5.98 -5.11 16.19
N ALA A 232 -6.94 -4.51 16.88
CA ALA A 232 -8.36 -4.80 16.67
C ALA A 232 -8.79 -4.45 15.23
N LEU A 233 -8.37 -3.30 14.71
CA LEU A 233 -8.65 -2.90 13.33
C LEU A 233 -8.13 -3.93 12.32
N LEU A 234 -6.87 -4.36 12.45
CA LEU A 234 -6.29 -5.37 11.57
C LEU A 234 -7.01 -6.72 11.68
N TYR A 235 -7.43 -7.10 12.88
CA TYR A 235 -8.19 -8.32 13.10
C TYR A 235 -9.53 -8.29 12.35
N PHE A 236 -10.31 -7.23 12.49
CA PHE A 236 -11.59 -7.09 11.79
C PHE A 236 -11.41 -6.95 10.27
N GLU A 237 -10.39 -6.24 9.80
CA GLU A 237 -10.05 -6.20 8.37
C GLU A 237 -9.73 -7.58 7.80
N ASN A 238 -9.02 -8.43 8.55
CA ASN A 238 -8.71 -9.80 8.13
C ASN A 238 -9.96 -10.67 8.08
N LEU A 239 -10.89 -10.52 9.03
CA LEU A 239 -12.18 -11.21 8.99
C LEU A 239 -13.04 -10.80 7.79
N VAL A 240 -13.06 -9.51 7.47
CA VAL A 240 -13.73 -8.98 6.27
C VAL A 240 -13.06 -9.51 5.00
N ARG A 241 -11.73 -9.53 4.96
CA ARG A 241 -10.97 -10.07 3.82
C ARG A 241 -11.21 -11.55 3.60
N ALA A 242 -11.38 -12.32 4.69
CA ALA A 242 -11.73 -13.73 4.65
C ALA A 242 -13.20 -14.00 4.30
N GLY A 243 -14.00 -12.96 4.06
CA GLY A 243 -15.44 -13.08 3.75
C GLY A 243 -16.33 -13.48 4.93
N LYS A 244 -15.79 -13.49 6.16
CA LYS A 244 -16.53 -13.89 7.37
C LYS A 244 -17.45 -12.80 7.92
N LEU A 245 -17.13 -11.53 7.61
CA LEU A 245 -17.89 -10.36 8.05
C LEU A 245 -18.13 -9.38 6.90
N PRO A 246 -19.21 -8.59 6.93
CA PRO A 246 -19.46 -7.54 5.96
C PRO A 246 -18.41 -6.41 6.11
N HIS A 247 -18.18 -5.65 5.04
CA HIS A 247 -17.16 -4.58 5.01
C HIS A 247 -17.36 -3.50 6.09
N LEU A 248 -18.59 -3.29 6.55
CA LEU A 248 -18.91 -2.37 7.65
C LEU A 248 -18.31 -2.77 9.00
N ALA A 249 -17.94 -4.04 9.18
CA ALA A 249 -17.30 -4.52 10.40
C ALA A 249 -15.95 -3.84 10.69
N CYS A 250 -15.31 -3.21 9.70
CA CYS A 250 -14.12 -2.37 9.90
C CYS A 250 -14.36 -1.19 10.87
N TRP A 251 -15.61 -0.80 11.11
CA TRP A 251 -15.96 0.27 12.04
C TRP A 251 -16.17 -0.19 13.48
N ILE A 252 -16.22 -1.52 13.74
CA ILE A 252 -16.45 -2.07 15.09
C ILE A 252 -15.40 -1.58 16.10
N PRO A 253 -14.08 -1.58 15.81
CA PRO A 253 -13.07 -1.08 16.76
C PRO A 253 -13.27 0.40 17.10
N PHE A 254 -13.61 1.21 16.11
CA PHE A 254 -13.89 2.63 16.32
C PHE A 254 -15.14 2.82 17.19
N ALA A 255 -16.22 2.12 16.90
CA ALA A 255 -17.46 2.21 17.67
C ALA A 255 -17.27 1.76 19.14
N ALA A 256 -16.54 0.67 19.35
CA ALA A 256 -16.20 0.16 20.68
C ALA A 256 -15.36 1.18 21.46
N LEU A 257 -14.30 1.71 20.86
CA LEU A 257 -13.43 2.72 21.50
C LEU A 257 -14.21 4.00 21.82
N THR A 258 -15.03 4.46 20.88
CA THR A 258 -15.86 5.66 21.07
C THR A 258 -16.87 5.47 22.18
N ALA A 259 -17.53 4.30 22.27
CA ALA A 259 -18.45 3.98 23.35
C ALA A 259 -17.74 4.02 24.71
N VAL A 260 -16.58 3.40 24.83
CA VAL A 260 -15.76 3.45 26.06
C VAL A 260 -15.34 4.88 26.39
N ALA A 261 -14.89 5.65 25.40
CA ALA A 261 -14.46 7.03 25.59
C ALA A 261 -15.60 7.92 26.10
N VAL A 262 -16.79 7.82 25.49
CA VAL A 262 -17.97 8.58 25.88
C VAL A 262 -18.46 8.17 27.28
N LEU A 263 -18.45 6.88 27.62
CA LEU A 263 -18.83 6.41 28.94
C LEU A 263 -17.90 6.94 30.02
N LEU A 264 -16.58 6.89 29.77
CA LEU A 264 -15.58 7.44 30.71
C LEU A 264 -15.71 8.96 30.85
N TYR A 265 -15.91 9.68 29.74
CA TYR A 265 -16.10 11.11 29.74
C TYR A 265 -17.37 11.54 30.52
N ARG A 266 -18.48 10.80 30.36
CA ARG A 266 -19.72 11.07 31.11
C ARG A 266 -19.62 10.85 32.60
N ARG A 267 -18.79 9.90 33.03
CA ARG A 267 -18.58 9.62 34.46
C ARG A 267 -17.76 10.71 35.18
N GLU A 268 -16.99 11.50 34.43
CA GLU A 268 -16.17 12.57 34.98
C GLU A 268 -16.86 13.96 34.91
N LYS A 269 -17.98 14.05 34.16
CA LYS A 269 -18.76 15.28 34.02
C LYS A 269 -19.67 15.51 35.21
#